data_a987913273fc3e5c6bcbcf357f8830fb
#
_entry.id   a987913273fc3e5c6bcbcf357f8830fb
#
_cell.length_a   1.000
_cell.length_b   1.000
_cell.length_c   1.000
_cell.angle_alpha   90.00
_cell.angle_beta   90.00
_cell.angle_gamma   90.00
#
_symmetry.space_group_name_H-M   'P 1'
#
loop_
_entity.id
_entity.type
_entity.pdbx_description
1 polymer ?
#
loop_
_entity_poly.entity_id
_entity_poly.type
_entity_poly.pdbx_seq_one_letter_code
_entity_poly.pdbx_strand_id
1 'polypeptide(L)'
;TAARDFTDVRDVVRAYSLLIEHGKSGEVYNVGSGRAIVIQEILDRIIAHSGKEITVEVDPAKLRPVEVPVIRADISKLQADTGWQPEIPLEQTIAETLEYWKQHI
;
A
#
# COMPACT_ATOMS: atom_id res chain seq x y z
N THR A 1 4.08 2.79 17.04
CA THR A 1 3.11 2.48 15.98
C THR A 1 3.65 2.92 14.63
N ALA A 2 3.82 1.99 13.73
CA ALA A 2 4.40 2.28 12.41
C ALA A 2 3.31 2.66 11.41
N ALA A 3 3.63 3.61 10.52
CA ALA A 3 2.82 3.97 9.37
C ALA A 3 3.61 3.73 8.09
N ARG A 4 2.96 3.16 7.08
CA ARG A 4 3.59 2.79 5.82
C ARG A 4 2.72 3.21 4.64
N ASP A 5 3.34 3.29 3.49
CA ASP A 5 2.65 3.56 2.24
C ASP A 5 2.15 2.22 1.65
N PHE A 6 0.85 2.13 1.43
CA PHE A 6 0.20 0.96 0.83
C PHE A 6 -0.37 1.33 -0.52
N THR A 7 -0.03 0.56 -1.55
CA THR A 7 -0.46 0.82 -2.91
C THR A 7 -0.96 -0.48 -3.54
N ASP A 8 -2.07 -0.39 -4.28
CA ASP A 8 -2.55 -1.54 -5.05
C ASP A 8 -1.56 -1.87 -6.16
N VAL A 9 -1.24 -3.15 -6.32
CA VAL A 9 -0.28 -3.59 -7.33
C VAL A 9 -0.70 -3.21 -8.75
N ARG A 10 -1.99 -3.13 -9.03
CA ARG A 10 -2.50 -2.71 -10.34
C ARG A 10 -2.15 -1.26 -10.64
N ASP A 11 -2.16 -0.39 -9.63
CA ASP A 11 -1.70 1.00 -9.75
C ASP A 11 -0.19 1.06 -10.01
N VAL A 12 0.58 0.20 -9.36
CA VAL A 12 2.04 0.12 -9.56
C VAL A 12 2.38 -0.32 -10.98
N VAL A 13 1.70 -1.33 -11.49
CA VAL A 13 1.90 -1.82 -12.87
C VAL A 13 1.56 -0.73 -13.88
N ARG A 14 0.49 0.02 -13.65
CA ARG A 14 0.13 1.14 -14.52
C ARG A 14 1.19 2.25 -14.50
N ALA A 15 1.80 2.51 -13.33
CA ALA A 15 2.91 3.45 -13.24
C ALA A 15 4.10 3.00 -14.10
N TYR A 16 4.44 1.72 -14.09
CA TYR A 16 5.52 1.18 -14.91
C TYR A 16 5.24 1.38 -16.41
N SER A 17 4.01 1.12 -16.84
CA SER A 17 3.60 1.33 -18.22
C SER A 17 3.75 2.81 -18.65
N LEU A 18 3.30 3.71 -17.80
CA LEU A 18 3.43 5.16 -18.05
C LEU A 18 4.89 5.61 -18.07
N LEU A 19 5.75 5.05 -17.23
CA LEU A 19 7.17 5.36 -17.22
C LEU A 19 7.88 4.90 -18.49
N ILE A 20 7.49 3.76 -19.05
CA ILE A 20 8.03 3.30 -20.33
C ILE A 20 7.72 4.31 -21.43
N GLU A 21 6.53 4.90 -21.44
CA GLU A 21 6.10 5.84 -22.46
C GLU A 21 6.58 7.27 -22.23
N HIS A 22 6.57 7.74 -20.98
CA HIS A 22 6.74 9.16 -20.65
C HIS A 22 7.87 9.45 -19.66
N GLY A 23 8.49 8.43 -19.07
CA GLY A 23 9.60 8.62 -18.15
C GLY A 23 10.84 9.14 -18.83
N LYS A 24 11.68 9.86 -18.10
CA LYS A 24 12.95 10.36 -18.60
C LYS A 24 14.02 9.29 -18.43
N SER A 25 14.81 9.06 -19.47
CA SER A 25 15.88 8.07 -19.47
C SER A 25 16.93 8.38 -18.38
N GLY A 26 17.31 7.36 -17.64
CA GLY A 26 18.32 7.49 -16.59
C GLY A 26 17.82 8.05 -15.28
N GLU A 27 16.53 8.40 -15.18
CA GLU A 27 15.94 8.93 -13.96
C GLU A 27 15.39 7.83 -13.03
N VAL A 28 15.40 8.10 -11.74
CA VAL A 28 14.85 7.22 -10.72
C VAL A 28 13.50 7.78 -10.25
N TYR A 29 12.51 6.91 -10.15
CA TYR A 29 11.16 7.29 -9.72
C TYR A 29 10.72 6.45 -8.53
N ASN A 30 10.13 7.10 -7.53
CA ASN A 30 9.43 6.42 -6.46
C ASN A 30 7.97 6.19 -6.85
N VAL A 31 7.46 5.00 -6.60
CA VAL A 31 6.07 4.65 -6.86
C VAL A 31 5.40 4.27 -5.54
N GLY A 32 4.29 4.89 -5.23
CA GLY A 32 3.53 4.63 -4.02
C GLY A 32 2.26 5.44 -4.02
N SER A 33 1.47 5.37 -2.95
CA SER A 33 0.23 6.16 -2.83
C SER A 33 0.48 7.62 -2.45
N GLY A 34 1.65 7.92 -1.91
CA GLY A 34 1.95 9.23 -1.34
C GLY A 34 1.32 9.46 0.03
N ARG A 35 0.73 8.43 0.62
CA ARG A 35 0.08 8.48 1.94
C ARG A 35 0.64 7.41 2.85
N ALA A 36 0.90 7.77 4.10
CA ALA A 36 1.28 6.82 5.13
C ALA A 36 0.05 6.46 5.96
N ILE A 37 -0.20 5.16 6.15
CA ILE A 37 -1.31 4.65 6.93
C ILE A 37 -0.75 3.81 8.07
N VAL A 38 -1.27 4.02 9.27
CA VAL A 38 -0.86 3.26 10.45
C VAL A 38 -1.22 1.79 10.25
N ILE A 39 -0.26 0.90 10.51
CA ILE A 39 -0.45 -0.55 10.30
C ILE A 39 -1.63 -1.07 11.12
N GLN A 40 -1.82 -0.58 12.33
CA GLN A 40 -2.98 -0.96 13.16
C GLN A 40 -4.30 -0.64 12.46
N GLU A 41 -4.39 0.51 11.76
CA GLU A 41 -5.58 0.87 11.01
C GLU A 41 -5.84 -0.10 9.85
N ILE A 42 -4.81 -0.55 9.16
CA ILE A 42 -4.94 -1.56 8.11
C ILE A 42 -5.51 -2.86 8.68
N LEU A 43 -4.99 -3.31 9.81
CA LEU A 43 -5.47 -4.51 10.49
C LEU A 43 -6.94 -4.38 10.89
N ASP A 44 -7.32 -3.23 11.44
CA ASP A 44 -8.70 -2.96 11.85
C ASP A 44 -9.66 -3.00 10.64
N ARG A 45 -9.25 -2.45 9.51
CA ARG A 45 -10.03 -2.50 8.27
C ARG A 45 -10.17 -3.91 7.71
N ILE A 46 -9.11 -4.70 7.77
CA ILE A 46 -9.14 -6.12 7.34
C ILE A 46 -10.13 -6.90 8.19
N ILE A 47 -10.08 -6.74 9.49
CA ILE A 47 -10.99 -7.41 10.43
C ILE A 47 -12.44 -7.00 10.16
N ALA A 48 -12.68 -5.71 9.97
CA ALA A 48 -14.02 -5.21 9.66
C ALA A 48 -14.59 -5.81 8.37
N HIS A 49 -13.78 -5.90 7.32
CA HIS A 49 -14.19 -6.48 6.05
C HIS A 49 -14.38 -8.00 6.11
N SER A 50 -13.72 -8.68 7.03
CA SER A 50 -13.86 -10.14 7.18
C SER A 50 -15.22 -10.57 7.72
N GLY A 51 -15.91 -9.69 8.43
CA GLY A 51 -17.19 -9.99 9.09
C GLY A 51 -17.06 -10.98 10.25
N LYS A 52 -15.86 -11.21 10.73
CA LYS A 52 -15.58 -12.17 11.81
C LYS A 52 -15.06 -11.46 13.05
N GLU A 53 -15.33 -12.04 14.21
CA GLU A 53 -14.70 -11.60 15.44
C GLU A 53 -13.30 -12.20 15.51
N ILE A 54 -12.29 -11.34 15.47
CA ILE A 54 -10.89 -11.74 15.49
C ILE A 54 -10.20 -11.03 16.65
N THR A 55 -9.57 -11.81 17.52
CA THR A 55 -8.74 -11.27 18.58
C THR A 55 -7.31 -11.18 18.11
N VAL A 56 -6.71 -10.01 18.30
CA VAL A 56 -5.32 -9.77 17.92
C VAL A 56 -4.45 -9.89 19.16
N GLU A 57 -3.47 -10.77 19.10
CA GLU A 57 -2.48 -10.94 20.16
C GLU A 57 -1.11 -10.47 19.66
N VAL A 58 -0.41 -9.74 20.52
CA VAL A 58 0.96 -9.33 20.24
C VAL A 58 1.90 -10.45 20.70
N ASP A 59 2.68 -10.99 19.78
CA ASP A 59 3.73 -11.96 20.11
C ASP A 59 5.00 -11.19 20.50
N PRO A 60 5.39 -11.17 21.78
CA PRO A 60 6.57 -10.44 22.22
C PRO A 60 7.86 -10.87 21.53
N ALA A 61 7.94 -12.14 21.10
CA ALA A 61 9.11 -12.67 20.42
C ALA A 61 9.30 -12.08 19.01
N LYS A 62 8.22 -11.50 18.44
CA LYS A 62 8.24 -10.90 17.10
C LYS A 62 8.24 -9.38 17.12
N LEU A 63 8.24 -8.76 18.30
CA LEU A 63 8.33 -7.32 18.42
C LEU A 63 9.70 -6.84 17.96
N ARG A 64 9.71 -5.80 17.14
CA ARG A 64 10.92 -5.13 16.72
C ARG A 64 10.85 -3.66 17.09
N PRO A 65 12.00 -3.04 17.45
CA PRO A 65 12.05 -1.59 17.56
C PRO A 65 11.66 -0.96 16.22
N VAL A 66 10.86 0.09 16.26
CA VAL A 66 10.49 0.85 15.06
C VAL A 66 11.54 1.92 14.85
N GLU A 67 12.46 1.72 13.91
CA GLU A 67 13.51 2.69 13.60
C GLU A 67 12.96 3.89 12.84
N VAL A 68 12.05 3.64 11.88
CA VAL A 68 11.41 4.68 11.10
C VAL A 68 9.89 4.56 11.32
N PRO A 69 9.30 5.47 12.12
CA PRO A 69 7.87 5.37 12.44
C PRO A 69 6.95 5.63 11.26
N VAL A 70 7.38 6.44 10.29
CA VAL A 70 6.58 6.77 9.11
C VAL A 70 7.43 6.59 7.86
N ILE A 71 6.94 5.79 6.92
CA ILE A 71 7.52 5.66 5.58
C ILE A 71 6.43 5.97 4.57
N ARG A 72 6.69 6.96 3.72
CA ARG A 72 5.77 7.40 2.69
C ARG A 72 6.57 7.73 1.43
N ALA A 73 6.12 7.25 0.28
CA ALA A 73 6.76 7.56 -0.99
C ALA A 73 6.53 9.03 -1.37
N ASP A 74 7.59 9.70 -1.84
CA ASP A 74 7.44 10.98 -2.52
C ASP A 74 7.27 10.69 -4.01
N ILE A 75 6.06 10.84 -4.51
CA ILE A 75 5.69 10.54 -5.89
C ILE A 75 5.61 11.79 -6.78
N SER A 76 6.07 12.93 -6.29
CA SER A 76 5.94 14.19 -7.03
C SER A 76 6.63 14.16 -8.39
N LYS A 77 7.79 13.53 -8.51
CA LYS A 77 8.52 13.39 -9.77
C LYS A 77 7.76 12.50 -10.76
N LEU A 78 7.23 11.36 -10.28
CA LEU A 78 6.41 10.46 -11.07
C LEU A 78 5.16 11.19 -11.61
N GLN A 79 4.47 11.93 -10.76
CA GLN A 79 3.29 12.70 -11.16
C GLN A 79 3.62 13.81 -12.15
N ALA A 80 4.73 14.52 -11.95
CA ALA A 80 5.14 15.59 -12.82
C ALA A 80 5.47 15.09 -14.23
N ASP A 81 6.15 13.94 -14.33
CA ASP A 81 6.64 13.44 -15.61
C ASP A 81 5.62 12.57 -16.36
N THR A 82 4.69 11.91 -15.66
CA THR A 82 3.75 10.96 -16.26
C THR A 82 2.28 11.30 -16.04
N GLY A 83 1.95 12.14 -15.07
CA GLY A 83 0.57 12.39 -14.66
C GLY A 83 -0.08 11.25 -13.88
N TRP A 84 0.70 10.23 -13.49
CA TRP A 84 0.18 9.09 -12.77
C TRP A 84 -0.40 9.48 -11.41
N GLN A 85 -1.49 8.85 -11.03
CA GLN A 85 -2.09 8.94 -9.69
C GLN A 85 -2.60 7.56 -9.29
N PRO A 86 -2.58 7.24 -7.98
CA PRO A 86 -3.25 6.02 -7.53
C PRO A 86 -4.75 6.16 -7.75
N GLU A 87 -5.37 5.13 -8.33
CA GLU A 87 -6.79 5.15 -8.67
C GLU A 87 -7.62 4.18 -7.84
N ILE A 88 -6.99 3.13 -7.28
CA ILE A 88 -7.70 2.10 -6.54
C ILE A 88 -7.65 2.44 -5.05
N PRO A 89 -8.81 2.71 -4.43
CA PRO A 89 -8.85 2.99 -2.99
C PRO A 89 -8.39 1.80 -2.17
N LEU A 90 -7.75 2.06 -1.03
CA LEU A 90 -7.29 1.02 -0.12
C LEU A 90 -8.43 0.09 0.32
N GLU A 91 -9.62 0.61 0.55
CA GLU A 91 -10.80 -0.19 0.92
C GLU A 91 -11.14 -1.23 -0.14
N GLN A 92 -11.05 -0.87 -1.41
CA GLN A 92 -11.27 -1.80 -2.52
C GLN A 92 -10.18 -2.87 -2.54
N THR A 93 -8.93 -2.49 -2.36
CA THR A 93 -7.79 -3.41 -2.31
C THR A 93 -7.96 -4.43 -1.20
N ILE A 94 -8.33 -3.99 -0.01
CA ILE A 94 -8.57 -4.87 1.14
C ILE A 94 -9.72 -5.84 0.85
N ALA A 95 -10.85 -5.33 0.37
CA ALA A 95 -12.02 -6.16 0.10
C ALA A 95 -11.72 -7.24 -0.94
N GLU A 96 -11.07 -6.88 -2.04
CA GLU A 96 -10.73 -7.81 -3.11
C GLU A 96 -9.67 -8.84 -2.69
N THR A 97 -8.71 -8.43 -1.88
CA THR A 97 -7.67 -9.33 -1.34
C THR A 97 -8.29 -10.38 -0.42
N LEU A 98 -9.21 -9.97 0.45
CA LEU A 98 -9.93 -10.93 1.31
C LEU A 98 -10.78 -11.89 0.50
N GLU A 99 -11.47 -11.40 -0.53
CA GLU A 99 -12.30 -12.24 -1.40
C GLU A 99 -11.43 -13.28 -2.13
N TYR A 100 -10.28 -12.87 -2.63
CA TYR A 100 -9.32 -13.77 -3.26
C TYR A 100 -8.94 -14.92 -2.31
N TRP A 101 -8.56 -14.60 -1.08
CA TRP A 101 -8.12 -15.61 -0.12
C TRP A 101 -9.26 -16.50 0.37
N LYS A 102 -10.48 -16.01 0.45
CA LYS A 102 -11.66 -16.85 0.75
C LYS A 102 -11.85 -17.95 -0.29
N GLN A 103 -11.53 -17.67 -1.55
CA GLN A 103 -11.68 -18.63 -2.64
C GLN A 103 -10.50 -19.59 -2.76
N HIS A 104 -9.36 -19.31 -2.15
CA HIS A 104 -8.10 -20.05 -2.32
C HIS A 104 -7.60 -20.71 -1.04
N ILE A 105 -8.43 -20.76 0.00
CA ILE A 105 -8.11 -21.46 1.25
C ILE A 105 -8.74 -22.84 1.27
#